data_1a60346a078fdf1c2db8028b131d10a5
#
_entry.id   1a60346a078fdf1c2db8028b131d10a5
#
_cell.length_a   1.000
_cell.length_b   1.000
_cell.length_c   1.000
_cell.angle_alpha   90.00
_cell.angle_beta   90.00
_cell.angle_gamma   90.00
#
_symmetry.space_group_name_H-M   'P 1'
#
loop_
_entity.id
_entity.type
_entity.pdbx_description
1 polymer ?
#
loop_
_entity_poly.entity_id
_entity_poly.type
_entity_poly.pdbx_seq_one_letter_code
_entity_poly.pdbx_strand_id
1 'polypeptide(L)'
;MVSFRAFAKKVQELFEGLKVVQGCSKKCYILFDELELIYLKKKTYERDVALIRDLIQAIAYLNESTRTLGFPIHIIACIRNEVYRSAAANGFELNKLMQDFGVEISWHQNGGNIQDHPLIQMLENRLVSSQSQDIQDDVQQTGSILRAYFPDNVDIDYPRQTALNYIIDQTWGKPRDIVRLFNLIKSRYGERTQIKKALFESVRKQYSTESWEEFSNELTAKYSQTEVEAIRQVLVGSSAEFSLIQFCERIEEKAKFFPEVKALSEKHVPATILQDLYRIGVIGTNSKWKRFYFKGDPDFDPTAECVIHYPLRRFFSVN
;
A
#
# COMPACT_ATOMS: atom_id res chain seq x y z
N MET A 1 -25.74 -16.60 14.73
CA MET A 1 -24.44 -16.64 14.02
C MET A 1 -23.47 -17.37 14.92
N VAL A 2 -22.85 -18.44 14.46
CA VAL A 2 -21.86 -19.18 15.25
C VAL A 2 -20.57 -18.38 15.22
N SER A 3 -19.93 -18.10 16.39
CA SER A 3 -18.64 -17.41 16.42
C SER A 3 -17.55 -18.28 15.79
N PHE A 4 -16.52 -17.69 15.19
CA PHE A 4 -15.36 -18.42 14.68
C PHE A 4 -14.70 -19.30 15.74
N ARG A 5 -14.71 -18.86 17.01
CA ARG A 5 -14.21 -19.65 18.14
C ARG A 5 -15.02 -20.93 18.35
N ALA A 6 -16.36 -20.85 18.27
CA ALA A 6 -17.22 -22.02 18.38
C ALA A 6 -17.05 -22.98 17.19
N PHE A 7 -16.83 -22.44 15.99
CA PHE A 7 -16.49 -23.23 14.81
C PHE A 7 -15.12 -23.91 14.96
N ALA A 8 -14.10 -23.18 15.41
CA ALA A 8 -12.76 -23.73 15.66
C ALA A 8 -12.78 -24.88 16.66
N LYS A 9 -13.54 -24.73 17.76
CA LYS A 9 -13.74 -25.81 18.75
C LYS A 9 -14.38 -27.05 18.15
N LYS A 10 -15.40 -26.88 17.31
CA LYS A 10 -16.06 -27.98 16.63
C LYS A 10 -15.15 -28.71 15.62
N VAL A 11 -14.28 -27.96 14.92
CA VAL A 11 -13.27 -28.54 14.06
C VAL A 11 -12.25 -29.34 14.88
N GLN A 12 -11.82 -28.83 16.03
CA GLN A 12 -10.93 -29.57 16.92
C GLN A 12 -11.55 -30.88 17.39
N GLU A 13 -12.81 -30.89 17.85
CA GLU A 13 -13.53 -32.09 18.27
C GLU A 13 -13.57 -33.15 17.15
N LEU A 14 -13.68 -32.70 15.88
CA LEU A 14 -13.59 -33.61 14.73
C LEU A 14 -12.17 -34.19 14.57
N PHE A 15 -11.13 -33.38 14.70
CA PHE A 15 -9.73 -33.84 14.60
C PHE A 15 -9.34 -34.78 15.74
N GLU A 16 -9.84 -34.58 16.94
CA GLU A 16 -9.59 -35.47 18.07
C GLU A 16 -10.11 -36.92 17.81
N GLY A 17 -11.17 -37.05 17.00
CA GLY A 17 -11.68 -38.34 16.54
C GLY A 17 -10.92 -38.99 15.40
N LEU A 18 -10.00 -38.28 14.75
CA LEU A 18 -9.23 -38.79 13.62
C LEU A 18 -7.91 -39.42 14.08
N LYS A 19 -7.57 -40.59 13.51
CA LYS A 19 -6.25 -41.20 13.72
C LYS A 19 -5.22 -40.58 12.76
N VAL A 20 -4.10 -40.12 13.30
CA VAL A 20 -2.97 -39.69 12.48
C VAL A 20 -2.42 -40.91 11.75
N VAL A 21 -2.36 -40.85 10.42
CA VAL A 21 -1.74 -41.91 9.60
C VAL A 21 -0.24 -41.85 9.82
N GLN A 22 0.34 -42.88 10.41
CA GLN A 22 1.78 -42.96 10.62
C GLN A 22 2.51 -42.89 9.27
N GLY A 23 3.54 -42.05 9.18
CA GLY A 23 4.36 -41.85 7.99
C GLY A 23 3.84 -40.81 6.99
N CYS A 24 2.73 -40.10 7.24
CA CYS A 24 2.33 -38.98 6.42
C CYS A 24 3.20 -37.76 6.74
N SER A 25 4.21 -37.50 5.91
CA SER A 25 5.12 -36.34 6.03
C SER A 25 4.64 -35.11 5.26
N LYS A 26 3.54 -35.22 4.52
CA LYS A 26 3.03 -34.11 3.70
C LYS A 26 2.39 -33.03 4.58
N LYS A 27 2.93 -31.81 4.51
CA LYS A 27 2.36 -30.64 5.18
C LYS A 27 1.17 -30.13 4.38
N CYS A 28 0.09 -29.77 5.07
CA CYS A 28 -1.07 -29.10 4.50
C CYS A 28 -1.06 -27.63 4.95
N TYR A 29 -1.16 -26.70 4.00
CA TYR A 29 -1.26 -25.27 4.27
C TYR A 29 -2.64 -24.78 3.83
N ILE A 30 -3.36 -24.13 4.73
CA ILE A 30 -4.62 -23.44 4.47
C ILE A 30 -4.33 -21.95 4.50
N LEU A 31 -4.57 -21.26 3.38
CA LEU A 31 -4.26 -19.84 3.23
C LEU A 31 -5.56 -19.05 3.19
N PHE A 32 -5.67 -18.04 4.07
CA PHE A 32 -6.70 -17.02 4.01
C PHE A 32 -6.08 -15.76 3.43
N ASP A 33 -6.61 -15.28 2.31
CA ASP A 33 -6.18 -14.05 1.64
C ASP A 33 -7.37 -13.11 1.46
N GLU A 34 -7.10 -11.86 1.05
CA GLU A 34 -8.11 -10.82 0.80
C GLU A 34 -9.01 -10.51 2.01
N LEU A 35 -8.46 -10.57 3.22
CA LEU A 35 -9.17 -10.15 4.42
C LEU A 35 -9.25 -8.63 4.48
N GLU A 36 -10.37 -8.08 3.99
CA GLU A 36 -10.62 -6.65 3.87
C GLU A 36 -11.75 -6.18 4.78
N LEU A 37 -11.75 -4.89 5.12
CA LEU A 37 -12.84 -4.24 5.84
C LEU A 37 -13.76 -3.51 4.87
N ILE A 38 -15.08 -3.69 5.04
CA ILE A 38 -16.07 -2.97 4.26
C ILE A 38 -16.46 -1.69 5.01
N TYR A 39 -15.99 -0.55 4.54
CA TYR A 39 -16.20 0.76 5.19
C TYR A 39 -17.56 1.42 4.91
N LEU A 40 -18.38 0.86 4.02
CA LEU A 40 -19.62 1.49 3.51
C LEU A 40 -20.68 1.81 4.58
N LYS A 41 -20.72 1.05 5.69
CA LYS A 41 -21.65 1.27 6.81
C LYS A 41 -20.95 0.97 8.13
N LYS A 42 -21.09 1.86 9.13
CA LYS A 42 -20.49 1.70 10.46
C LYS A 42 -20.76 0.33 11.09
N LYS A 43 -22.01 -0.14 11.06
CA LYS A 43 -22.36 -1.47 11.59
C LYS A 43 -21.66 -2.63 10.86
N THR A 44 -21.49 -2.52 9.54
CA THR A 44 -20.78 -3.52 8.74
C THR A 44 -19.30 -3.51 9.10
N TYR A 45 -18.70 -2.35 9.19
CA TYR A 45 -17.30 -2.18 9.60
C TYR A 45 -17.03 -2.78 10.99
N GLU A 46 -17.83 -2.43 12.01
CA GLU A 46 -17.69 -2.98 13.38
C GLU A 46 -17.83 -4.49 13.40
N ARG A 47 -18.75 -5.04 12.62
CA ARG A 47 -18.92 -6.49 12.45
C ARG A 47 -17.70 -7.13 11.80
N ASP A 48 -17.19 -6.55 10.72
CA ASP A 48 -16.07 -7.10 9.95
C ASP A 48 -14.77 -7.05 10.77
N VAL A 49 -14.54 -5.97 11.53
CA VAL A 49 -13.46 -5.88 12.52
C VAL A 49 -13.53 -7.00 13.56
N ALA A 50 -14.75 -7.26 14.12
CA ALA A 50 -14.95 -8.34 15.07
C ALA A 50 -14.72 -9.73 14.45
N LEU A 51 -15.19 -9.95 13.22
CA LEU A 51 -14.99 -11.20 12.49
C LEU A 51 -13.51 -11.48 12.21
N ILE A 52 -12.74 -10.46 11.79
CA ILE A 52 -11.30 -10.61 11.55
C ILE A 52 -10.56 -10.91 12.85
N ARG A 53 -10.90 -10.23 13.94
CA ARG A 53 -10.34 -10.53 15.26
C ARG A 53 -10.60 -11.98 15.66
N ASP A 54 -11.85 -12.43 15.55
CA ASP A 54 -12.25 -13.81 15.90
C ASP A 54 -11.55 -14.83 14.98
N LEU A 55 -11.35 -14.50 13.69
CA LEU A 55 -10.62 -15.33 12.75
C LEU A 55 -9.15 -15.49 13.16
N ILE A 56 -8.46 -14.39 13.53
CA ILE A 56 -7.06 -14.45 13.98
C ILE A 56 -6.93 -15.35 15.20
N GLN A 57 -7.83 -15.20 16.19
CA GLN A 57 -7.85 -16.03 17.39
C GLN A 57 -8.13 -17.50 17.06
N ALA A 58 -9.07 -17.77 16.15
CA ALA A 58 -9.39 -19.13 15.70
C ALA A 58 -8.20 -19.79 14.99
N ILE A 59 -7.48 -19.06 14.15
CA ILE A 59 -6.27 -19.56 13.46
C ILE A 59 -5.19 -19.93 14.47
N ALA A 60 -4.91 -19.07 15.45
CA ALA A 60 -3.92 -19.35 16.50
C ALA A 60 -4.31 -20.61 17.29
N TYR A 61 -5.56 -20.71 17.70
CA TYR A 61 -6.09 -21.86 18.43
C TYR A 61 -6.01 -23.17 17.63
N LEU A 62 -6.42 -23.14 16.35
CA LEU A 62 -6.38 -24.32 15.49
C LEU A 62 -4.95 -24.77 15.19
N ASN A 63 -4.04 -23.84 14.91
CA ASN A 63 -2.63 -24.18 14.70
C ASN A 63 -1.99 -24.83 15.93
N GLU A 64 -2.31 -24.33 17.13
CA GLU A 64 -1.84 -24.94 18.37
C GLU A 64 -2.45 -26.35 18.58
N SER A 65 -3.75 -26.49 18.31
CA SER A 65 -4.46 -27.77 18.44
C SER A 65 -3.92 -28.80 17.45
N THR A 66 -3.73 -28.46 16.19
CA THR A 66 -3.20 -29.39 15.17
C THR A 66 -1.75 -29.78 15.48
N ARG A 67 -0.93 -28.84 16.00
CA ARG A 67 0.43 -29.12 16.47
C ARG A 67 0.42 -30.12 17.62
N THR A 68 -0.42 -29.90 18.61
CA THR A 68 -0.54 -30.78 19.81
C THR A 68 -1.01 -32.19 19.46
N LEU A 69 -1.94 -32.30 18.51
CA LEU A 69 -2.46 -33.57 18.01
C LEU A 69 -1.55 -34.25 16.97
N GLY A 70 -0.44 -33.62 16.58
CA GLY A 70 0.52 -34.16 15.61
C GLY A 70 0.06 -34.12 14.16
N PHE A 71 -0.94 -33.30 13.80
CA PHE A 71 -1.35 -33.10 12.42
C PHE A 71 -0.46 -32.08 11.72
N PRO A 72 0.10 -32.36 10.54
CA PRO A 72 0.94 -31.44 9.79
C PRO A 72 0.12 -30.40 9.01
N ILE A 73 -0.81 -29.72 9.70
CA ILE A 73 -1.70 -28.71 9.14
C ILE A 73 -1.30 -27.34 9.68
N HIS A 74 -1.13 -26.39 8.77
CA HIS A 74 -0.78 -25.01 9.08
C HIS A 74 -1.78 -24.06 8.43
N ILE A 75 -2.36 -23.17 9.23
CA ILE A 75 -3.31 -22.17 8.77
C ILE A 75 -2.62 -20.81 8.80
N ILE A 76 -2.61 -20.09 7.70
CA ILE A 76 -1.95 -18.80 7.52
C ILE A 76 -2.98 -17.80 7.03
N ALA A 77 -3.03 -16.61 7.62
CA ALA A 77 -3.84 -15.50 7.13
C ALA A 77 -2.95 -14.33 6.71
N CYS A 78 -3.19 -13.83 5.49
CA CYS A 78 -2.59 -12.60 4.99
C CYS A 78 -3.52 -11.44 5.34
N ILE A 79 -3.06 -10.53 6.19
CA ILE A 79 -3.88 -9.43 6.71
C ILE A 79 -3.16 -8.12 6.41
N ARG A 80 -3.88 -7.16 5.85
CA ARG A 80 -3.34 -5.81 5.64
C ARG A 80 -3.08 -5.13 6.99
N ASN A 81 -2.04 -4.30 7.06
CA ASN A 81 -1.61 -3.65 8.30
C ASN A 81 -2.72 -2.75 8.89
N GLU A 82 -3.45 -2.02 8.04
CA GLU A 82 -4.57 -1.18 8.44
C GLU A 82 -5.75 -2.00 9.03
N VAL A 83 -6.00 -3.18 8.45
CA VAL A 83 -7.04 -4.11 8.93
C VAL A 83 -6.65 -4.69 10.29
N TYR A 84 -5.39 -5.13 10.42
CA TYR A 84 -4.84 -5.60 11.68
C TYR A 84 -4.91 -4.53 12.77
N ARG A 85 -4.45 -3.31 12.50
CA ARG A 85 -4.50 -2.19 13.45
C ARG A 85 -5.91 -1.88 13.90
N SER A 86 -6.88 -1.91 12.98
CA SER A 86 -8.30 -1.71 13.31
C SER A 86 -8.84 -2.82 14.21
N ALA A 87 -8.46 -4.08 13.96
CA ALA A 87 -8.86 -5.22 14.78
C ALA A 87 -8.18 -5.23 16.16
N ALA A 88 -6.92 -4.77 16.23
CA ALA A 88 -6.12 -4.73 17.44
C ALA A 88 -6.43 -3.53 18.36
N ALA A 89 -7.04 -2.46 17.82
CA ALA A 89 -7.32 -1.23 18.58
C ALA A 89 -8.12 -1.45 19.87
N ASN A 90 -8.89 -2.52 19.96
CA ASN A 90 -9.75 -2.86 21.10
C ASN A 90 -9.32 -4.14 21.86
N GLY A 91 -8.09 -4.65 21.65
CA GLY A 91 -7.70 -5.91 22.30
C GLY A 91 -6.20 -6.15 22.41
N PHE A 92 -5.69 -6.26 23.64
CA PHE A 92 -4.31 -6.62 23.95
C PHE A 92 -3.92 -8.04 23.45
N GLU A 93 -4.88 -8.96 23.36
CA GLU A 93 -4.62 -10.35 22.94
C GLU A 93 -4.08 -10.47 21.52
N LEU A 94 -4.56 -9.65 20.57
CA LEU A 94 -4.08 -9.70 19.19
C LEU A 94 -2.63 -9.25 19.04
N ASN A 95 -2.20 -8.25 19.80
CA ASN A 95 -0.81 -7.80 19.79
C ASN A 95 0.13 -8.91 20.26
N LYS A 96 -0.27 -9.69 21.26
CA LYS A 96 0.50 -10.85 21.74
C LYS A 96 0.57 -11.94 20.68
N LEU A 97 -0.57 -12.28 20.05
CA LEU A 97 -0.59 -13.27 18.97
C LEU A 97 0.27 -12.85 17.79
N MET A 98 0.29 -11.56 17.45
CA MET A 98 1.14 -11.04 16.38
C MET A 98 2.63 -11.12 16.73
N GLN A 99 3.01 -10.85 17.99
CA GLN A 99 4.39 -11.00 18.45
C GLN A 99 4.86 -12.46 18.46
N ASP A 100 3.95 -13.39 18.86
CA ASP A 100 4.29 -14.81 19.00
C ASP A 100 4.28 -15.55 17.66
N PHE A 101 3.38 -15.20 16.73
CA PHE A 101 3.10 -15.99 15.53
C PHE A 101 3.02 -15.18 14.25
N GLY A 102 2.99 -13.86 14.33
CA GLY A 102 2.89 -12.98 13.17
C GLY A 102 4.24 -12.62 12.58
N VAL A 103 4.25 -12.35 11.28
CA VAL A 103 5.41 -11.77 10.58
C VAL A 103 4.92 -10.57 9.79
N GLU A 104 5.48 -9.40 10.08
CA GLU A 104 5.22 -8.20 9.29
C GLU A 104 6.13 -8.19 8.04
N ILE A 105 5.50 -8.18 6.87
CA ILE A 105 6.20 -8.03 5.59
C ILE A 105 6.25 -6.54 5.27
N SER A 106 7.40 -5.92 5.46
CA SER A 106 7.65 -4.53 5.08
C SER A 106 8.45 -4.44 3.79
N TRP A 107 7.94 -3.66 2.84
CA TRP A 107 8.66 -3.30 1.61
C TRP A 107 9.39 -1.98 1.73
N HIS A 108 9.36 -1.37 2.92
CA HIS A 108 10.01 -0.09 3.19
C HIS A 108 11.34 -0.30 3.89
N GLN A 109 12.34 0.49 3.49
CA GLN A 109 13.65 0.55 4.12
C GLN A 109 13.97 2.00 4.50
N ASN A 110 14.29 2.23 5.75
CA ASN A 110 14.73 3.53 6.24
C ASN A 110 16.24 3.67 6.08
N GLY A 111 16.68 4.41 5.06
CA GLY A 111 18.10 4.64 4.78
C GLY A 111 18.81 3.44 4.14
N GLY A 112 20.12 3.55 3.97
CA GLY A 112 20.95 2.52 3.33
C GLY A 112 21.14 2.72 1.83
N ASN A 113 21.78 1.72 1.19
CA ASN A 113 22.00 1.74 -0.25
C ASN A 113 20.68 1.40 -0.98
N ILE A 114 20.35 2.17 -2.01
CA ILE A 114 19.13 1.94 -2.81
C ILE A 114 19.09 0.53 -3.44
N GLN A 115 20.23 -0.07 -3.72
CA GLN A 115 20.32 -1.44 -4.26
C GLN A 115 19.87 -2.50 -3.25
N ASP A 116 19.95 -2.21 -1.96
CA ASP A 116 19.51 -3.12 -0.88
C ASP A 116 18.02 -2.97 -0.57
N HIS A 117 17.33 -2.02 -1.23
CA HIS A 117 15.91 -1.79 -1.02
C HIS A 117 15.08 -3.00 -1.49
N PRO A 118 14.17 -3.57 -0.66
CA PRO A 118 13.45 -4.81 -0.99
C PRO A 118 12.73 -4.78 -2.34
N LEU A 119 12.14 -3.64 -2.70
CA LEU A 119 11.47 -3.46 -4.00
C LEU A 119 12.46 -3.47 -5.18
N ILE A 120 13.67 -2.95 -4.98
CA ILE A 120 14.72 -3.00 -6.01
C ILE A 120 15.27 -4.41 -6.15
N GLN A 121 15.49 -5.12 -5.05
CA GLN A 121 15.88 -6.54 -5.10
C GLN A 121 14.80 -7.41 -5.77
N MET A 122 13.51 -7.15 -5.49
CA MET A 122 12.42 -7.82 -6.19
C MET A 122 12.47 -7.54 -7.71
N LEU A 123 12.69 -6.27 -8.09
CA LEU A 123 12.83 -5.88 -9.49
C LEU A 123 14.02 -6.59 -10.15
N GLU A 124 15.18 -6.57 -9.50
CA GLU A 124 16.39 -7.25 -9.98
C GLU A 124 16.18 -8.74 -10.19
N ASN A 125 15.60 -9.43 -9.20
CA ASN A 125 15.29 -10.86 -9.30
C ASN A 125 14.35 -11.17 -10.48
N ARG A 126 13.36 -10.33 -10.74
CA ARG A 126 12.48 -10.48 -11.91
C ARG A 126 13.20 -10.26 -13.23
N LEU A 127 14.07 -9.26 -13.28
CA LEU A 127 14.88 -8.99 -14.47
C LEU A 127 15.84 -10.16 -14.74
N VAL A 128 16.52 -10.68 -13.71
CA VAL A 128 17.40 -11.88 -13.82
C VAL A 128 16.63 -13.08 -14.37
N SER A 129 15.41 -13.31 -13.89
CA SER A 129 14.59 -14.46 -14.29
C SER A 129 14.02 -14.35 -15.71
N SER A 130 14.00 -13.14 -16.29
CA SER A 130 13.38 -12.84 -17.59
C SER A 130 14.39 -12.33 -18.65
N GLN A 131 15.67 -12.53 -18.43
CA GLN A 131 16.72 -12.05 -19.35
C GLN A 131 16.55 -12.59 -20.75
N SER A 132 16.59 -11.69 -21.75
CA SER A 132 16.83 -12.03 -23.15
C SER A 132 18.33 -12.14 -23.43
N GLN A 133 18.70 -12.79 -24.56
CA GLN A 133 20.09 -12.96 -24.95
C GLN A 133 20.82 -11.61 -25.11
N ASP A 134 20.15 -10.62 -25.68
CA ASP A 134 20.70 -9.28 -25.92
C ASP A 134 21.13 -8.56 -24.63
N ILE A 135 20.36 -8.76 -23.55
CA ILE A 135 20.67 -8.16 -22.25
C ILE A 135 21.81 -8.88 -21.53
N GLN A 136 22.04 -10.17 -21.81
CA GLN A 136 23.16 -10.90 -21.21
C GLN A 136 24.51 -10.29 -21.62
N ASP A 137 24.63 -9.83 -22.85
CA ASP A 137 25.83 -9.16 -23.34
C ASP A 137 26.03 -7.79 -22.64
N ASP A 138 24.96 -7.01 -22.49
CA ASP A 138 24.98 -5.73 -21.75
C ASP A 138 25.32 -5.93 -20.25
N VAL A 139 24.81 -6.98 -19.63
CA VAL A 139 25.14 -7.34 -18.24
C VAL A 139 26.61 -7.72 -18.09
N GLN A 140 27.19 -8.45 -19.05
CA GLN A 140 28.62 -8.76 -19.03
C GLN A 140 29.48 -7.50 -19.14
N GLN A 141 29.07 -6.51 -19.93
CA GLN A 141 29.79 -5.24 -20.07
C GLN A 141 29.65 -4.35 -18.83
N THR A 142 28.46 -4.24 -18.27
CA THR A 142 28.17 -3.30 -17.15
C THR A 142 28.41 -3.92 -15.78
N GLY A 143 28.50 -5.23 -15.65
CA GLY A 143 28.62 -5.98 -14.41
C GLY A 143 27.37 -5.90 -13.52
N SER A 144 26.23 -5.38 -14.03
CA SER A 144 24.99 -5.23 -13.27
C SER A 144 23.78 -5.23 -14.20
N ILE A 145 22.81 -6.09 -13.91
CA ILE A 145 21.56 -6.15 -14.66
C ILE A 145 20.78 -4.84 -14.53
N LEU A 146 20.78 -4.20 -13.36
CA LEU A 146 20.09 -2.93 -13.16
C LEU A 146 20.70 -1.82 -14.03
N ARG A 147 22.03 -1.80 -14.21
CA ARG A 147 22.67 -0.82 -15.10
C ARG A 147 22.41 -1.09 -16.57
N ALA A 148 22.27 -2.36 -16.97
CA ALA A 148 21.92 -2.72 -18.33
C ALA A 148 20.52 -2.21 -18.71
N TYR A 149 19.54 -2.36 -17.82
CA TYR A 149 18.18 -1.86 -18.05
C TYR A 149 18.01 -0.35 -17.78
N PHE A 150 18.80 0.23 -16.86
CA PHE A 150 18.71 1.63 -16.42
C PHE A 150 20.06 2.33 -16.56
N PRO A 151 20.51 2.59 -17.81
CA PRO A 151 21.87 3.07 -18.06
C PRO A 151 22.09 4.54 -17.65
N ASP A 152 21.01 5.32 -17.54
CA ASP A 152 21.08 6.75 -17.29
C ASP A 152 20.57 7.12 -15.89
N ASN A 153 21.12 8.21 -15.34
CA ASN A 153 20.46 8.92 -14.25
C ASN A 153 19.18 9.57 -14.78
N VAL A 154 18.12 9.48 -13.98
CA VAL A 154 16.83 10.07 -14.35
C VAL A 154 16.73 11.46 -13.72
N ASP A 155 17.09 12.49 -14.47
CA ASP A 155 16.91 13.90 -14.10
C ASP A 155 15.52 14.36 -14.55
N ILE A 156 14.45 13.93 -13.87
CA ILE A 156 13.08 14.33 -14.24
C ILE A 156 12.69 15.62 -13.53
N ASP A 157 13.03 15.73 -12.25
CA ASP A 157 12.84 16.91 -11.43
C ASP A 157 14.05 17.07 -10.49
N TYR A 158 14.30 18.28 -10.02
CA TYR A 158 15.35 18.58 -9.08
C TYR A 158 15.06 17.88 -7.70
N PRO A 159 16.08 17.28 -7.03
CA PRO A 159 17.50 17.12 -7.40
C PRO A 159 17.74 15.86 -8.26
N ARG A 160 18.92 15.82 -8.93
CA ARG A 160 19.38 14.66 -9.71
C ARG A 160 19.18 13.35 -8.97
N GLN A 161 18.39 12.47 -9.55
CA GLN A 161 18.09 11.15 -8.98
C GLN A 161 18.64 10.05 -9.89
N THR A 162 19.08 8.94 -9.27
CA THR A 162 19.28 7.71 -10.02
C THR A 162 17.93 7.15 -10.48
N ALA A 163 17.91 6.36 -11.55
CA ALA A 163 16.70 5.70 -12.03
C ALA A 163 16.03 4.87 -10.90
N LEU A 164 16.84 4.22 -10.04
CA LEU A 164 16.34 3.39 -8.93
C LEU A 164 15.64 4.25 -7.86
N ASN A 165 16.20 5.39 -7.47
CA ASN A 165 15.55 6.32 -6.55
C ASN A 165 14.24 6.84 -7.14
N TYR A 166 14.25 7.23 -8.42
CA TYR A 166 13.05 7.65 -9.12
C TYR A 166 11.95 6.58 -9.07
N ILE A 167 12.30 5.31 -9.37
CA ILE A 167 11.34 4.20 -9.32
C ILE A 167 10.72 4.08 -7.93
N ILE A 168 11.53 4.14 -6.87
CA ILE A 168 11.02 4.06 -5.48
C ILE A 168 10.11 5.24 -5.15
N ASP A 169 10.49 6.46 -5.57
CA ASP A 169 9.67 7.66 -5.35
C ASP A 169 8.32 7.63 -6.09
N GLN A 170 8.19 6.77 -7.12
CA GLN A 170 6.92 6.50 -7.80
C GLN A 170 6.03 5.49 -7.08
N THR A 171 6.44 4.96 -5.93
CA THR A 171 5.69 3.91 -5.23
C THR A 171 5.13 4.37 -3.88
N TRP A 172 4.12 3.65 -3.41
CA TRP A 172 3.63 3.69 -2.02
C TRP A 172 4.20 2.51 -1.20
N GLY A 173 5.43 2.07 -1.54
CA GLY A 173 6.04 0.91 -0.90
C GLY A 173 5.39 -0.42 -1.26
N LYS A 174 4.69 -0.51 -2.38
CA LYS A 174 3.99 -1.73 -2.83
C LYS A 174 4.63 -2.27 -4.12
N PRO A 175 4.88 -3.59 -4.23
CA PRO A 175 5.36 -4.22 -5.48
C PRO A 175 4.47 -3.91 -6.69
N ARG A 176 3.15 -3.82 -6.48
CA ARG A 176 2.15 -3.51 -7.51
C ARG A 176 2.44 -2.20 -8.22
N ASP A 177 2.93 -1.18 -7.51
CA ASP A 177 3.18 0.14 -8.07
C ASP A 177 4.29 0.08 -9.13
N ILE A 178 5.38 -0.65 -8.84
CA ILE A 178 6.46 -0.88 -9.80
C ILE A 178 5.95 -1.64 -11.01
N VAL A 179 5.20 -2.72 -10.80
CA VAL A 179 4.63 -3.52 -11.89
C VAL A 179 3.73 -2.67 -12.78
N ARG A 180 2.87 -1.82 -12.21
CA ARG A 180 2.01 -0.89 -12.95
C ARG A 180 2.83 0.09 -13.79
N LEU A 181 3.86 0.71 -13.19
CA LEU A 181 4.73 1.65 -13.90
C LEU A 181 5.39 1.00 -15.12
N PHE A 182 5.96 -0.20 -14.95
CA PHE A 182 6.62 -0.91 -16.06
C PHE A 182 5.63 -1.48 -17.07
N ASN A 183 4.44 -1.90 -16.68
CA ASN A 183 3.40 -2.33 -17.63
C ASN A 183 2.97 -1.18 -18.53
N LEU A 184 2.86 0.04 -18.01
CA LEU A 184 2.58 1.23 -18.83
C LEU A 184 3.70 1.52 -19.84
N ILE A 185 4.97 1.40 -19.41
CA ILE A 185 6.10 1.56 -20.32
C ILE A 185 6.07 0.47 -21.38
N LYS A 186 5.89 -0.80 -20.98
CA LYS A 186 5.83 -1.94 -21.88
C LYS A 186 4.69 -1.81 -22.90
N SER A 187 3.49 -1.46 -22.46
CA SER A 187 2.33 -1.32 -23.35
C SER A 187 2.52 -0.25 -24.44
N ARG A 188 3.29 0.80 -24.14
CA ARG A 188 3.51 1.92 -25.06
C ARG A 188 4.74 1.75 -25.94
N TYR A 189 5.79 1.08 -25.46
CA TYR A 189 7.09 1.00 -26.09
C TYR A 189 7.56 -0.43 -26.39
N GLY A 190 6.76 -1.43 -26.08
CA GLY A 190 6.94 -2.83 -26.49
C GLY A 190 8.27 -3.43 -26.07
N GLU A 191 9.17 -3.58 -27.04
CA GLU A 191 10.38 -4.40 -26.92
C GLU A 191 11.66 -3.62 -26.55
N ARG A 192 11.52 -2.42 -25.99
CA ARG A 192 12.69 -1.67 -25.55
C ARG A 192 13.36 -2.34 -24.36
N THR A 193 14.64 -2.66 -24.51
CA THR A 193 15.46 -3.30 -23.48
C THR A 193 16.02 -2.29 -22.48
N GLN A 194 16.23 -1.03 -22.90
CA GLN A 194 16.72 0.02 -22.01
C GLN A 194 15.64 1.02 -21.68
N ILE A 195 15.47 1.31 -20.40
CA ILE A 195 14.47 2.24 -19.88
C ILE A 195 15.16 3.53 -19.47
N LYS A 196 15.03 4.55 -20.33
CA LYS A 196 15.60 5.88 -20.16
C LYS A 196 14.56 6.86 -19.60
N LYS A 197 15.01 8.02 -19.13
CA LYS A 197 14.20 9.12 -18.59
C LYS A 197 12.95 9.42 -19.43
N ALA A 198 13.10 9.56 -20.74
CA ALA A 198 11.98 9.88 -21.64
C ALA A 198 10.82 8.86 -21.59
N LEU A 199 11.10 7.60 -21.30
CA LEU A 199 10.07 6.57 -21.19
C LEU A 199 9.25 6.75 -19.90
N PHE A 200 9.89 7.05 -18.79
CA PHE A 200 9.20 7.37 -17.55
C PHE A 200 8.30 8.60 -17.68
N GLU A 201 8.85 9.69 -18.27
CA GLU A 201 8.09 10.92 -18.48
C GLU A 201 6.85 10.70 -19.36
N SER A 202 7.00 9.89 -20.40
CA SER A 202 5.91 9.63 -21.35
C SER A 202 4.71 8.93 -20.74
N VAL A 203 4.90 8.11 -19.69
CA VAL A 203 3.82 7.39 -19.01
C VAL A 203 3.36 8.08 -17.72
N ARG A 204 4.07 9.10 -17.25
CA ARG A 204 3.87 9.74 -15.96
C ARG A 204 2.43 10.24 -15.76
N LYS A 205 1.83 10.87 -16.78
CA LYS A 205 0.45 11.36 -16.67
C LYS A 205 -0.54 10.22 -16.51
N GLN A 206 -0.42 9.16 -17.29
CA GLN A 206 -1.30 8.01 -17.21
C GLN A 206 -1.13 7.28 -15.87
N TYR A 207 0.11 7.05 -15.45
CA TYR A 207 0.42 6.44 -14.15
C TYR A 207 -0.20 7.23 -12.98
N SER A 208 -0.09 8.57 -13.04
CA SER A 208 -0.66 9.48 -12.06
C SER A 208 -2.20 9.39 -12.02
N THR A 209 -2.84 9.30 -13.19
CA THR A 209 -4.30 9.16 -13.30
C THR A 209 -4.78 7.84 -12.71
N GLU A 210 -4.18 6.71 -13.11
CA GLU A 210 -4.53 5.39 -12.58
C GLU A 210 -4.28 5.28 -11.07
N SER A 211 -3.23 5.95 -10.56
CA SER A 211 -2.96 6.03 -9.13
C SER A 211 -4.05 6.80 -8.39
N TRP A 212 -4.51 7.93 -8.93
CA TRP A 212 -5.62 8.65 -8.32
C TRP A 212 -6.93 7.85 -8.33
N GLU A 213 -7.22 7.10 -9.39
CA GLU A 213 -8.40 6.24 -9.45
C GLU A 213 -8.42 5.20 -8.32
N GLU A 214 -7.25 4.60 -7.99
CA GLU A 214 -7.13 3.69 -6.86
C GLU A 214 -7.46 4.40 -5.53
N PHE A 215 -6.89 5.58 -5.28
CA PHE A 215 -7.16 6.34 -4.07
C PHE A 215 -8.56 6.92 -4.00
N SER A 216 -9.13 7.33 -5.14
CA SER A 216 -10.52 7.80 -5.18
C SER A 216 -11.49 6.70 -4.77
N ASN A 217 -11.26 5.46 -5.20
CA ASN A 217 -12.03 4.30 -4.76
C ASN A 217 -11.88 4.05 -3.26
N GLU A 218 -10.68 4.19 -2.71
CA GLU A 218 -10.42 4.04 -1.28
C GLU A 218 -11.14 5.14 -0.46
N LEU A 219 -11.14 6.39 -0.96
CA LEU A 219 -11.89 7.50 -0.34
C LEU A 219 -13.39 7.28 -0.32
N THR A 220 -13.98 6.55 -1.30
CA THR A 220 -15.43 6.27 -1.31
C THR A 220 -15.90 5.45 -0.12
N ALA A 221 -14.99 4.84 0.63
CA ALA A 221 -15.30 4.20 1.91
C ALA A 221 -15.84 5.19 2.97
N LYS A 222 -15.43 6.47 2.90
CA LYS A 222 -15.81 7.51 3.87
C LYS A 222 -16.56 8.68 3.25
N TYR A 223 -16.27 9.01 2.01
CA TYR A 223 -16.79 10.13 1.27
C TYR A 223 -17.69 9.67 0.13
N SER A 224 -18.77 10.39 -0.17
CA SER A 224 -19.53 10.16 -1.39
C SER A 224 -18.70 10.49 -2.63
N GLN A 225 -19.11 9.99 -3.78
CA GLN A 225 -18.38 10.24 -5.04
C GLN A 225 -18.30 11.75 -5.37
N THR A 226 -19.34 12.52 -5.03
CA THR A 226 -19.34 13.98 -5.16
C THR A 226 -18.34 14.65 -4.21
N GLU A 227 -18.21 14.15 -2.98
CA GLU A 227 -17.23 14.66 -2.01
C GLU A 227 -15.79 14.31 -2.43
N VAL A 228 -15.55 13.11 -3.00
CA VAL A 228 -14.24 12.74 -3.57
C VAL A 228 -13.88 13.67 -4.73
N GLU A 229 -14.85 14.00 -5.60
CA GLU A 229 -14.63 14.97 -6.67
C GLU A 229 -14.34 16.38 -6.12
N ALA A 230 -15.04 16.81 -5.06
CA ALA A 230 -14.77 18.07 -4.38
C ALA A 230 -13.34 18.11 -3.80
N ILE A 231 -12.88 17.04 -3.15
CA ILE A 231 -11.48 16.92 -2.68
C ILE A 231 -10.51 17.06 -3.84
N ARG A 232 -10.77 16.38 -4.97
CA ARG A 232 -9.97 16.50 -6.18
C ARG A 232 -9.89 17.95 -6.67
N GLN A 233 -11.03 18.66 -6.74
CA GLN A 233 -11.09 20.07 -7.18
C GLN A 233 -10.25 21.00 -6.29
N VAL A 234 -10.21 20.74 -5.00
CA VAL A 234 -9.36 21.51 -4.07
C VAL A 234 -7.87 21.25 -4.34
N LEU A 235 -7.46 20.03 -4.62
CA LEU A 235 -6.05 19.66 -4.85
C LEU A 235 -5.55 20.07 -6.24
N VAL A 236 -6.41 20.08 -7.28
CA VAL A 236 -6.00 20.43 -8.65
C VAL A 236 -5.50 21.87 -8.73
N GLY A 237 -4.25 22.04 -9.19
CA GLY A 237 -3.58 23.33 -9.32
C GLY A 237 -3.22 23.97 -7.97
N SER A 238 -3.13 23.19 -6.89
CA SER A 238 -2.55 23.64 -5.62
C SER A 238 -1.03 23.70 -5.71
N SER A 239 -0.36 24.15 -4.66
CA SER A 239 1.08 23.96 -4.50
C SER A 239 1.40 22.48 -4.20
N ALA A 240 2.60 22.01 -4.56
CA ALA A 240 3.09 20.69 -4.19
C ALA A 240 3.24 20.54 -2.67
N GLU A 241 3.55 21.63 -1.99
CA GLU A 241 3.64 21.73 -0.54
C GLU A 241 2.71 22.88 -0.10
N PHE A 242 1.92 22.64 0.95
CA PHE A 242 0.93 23.59 1.46
C PHE A 242 0.64 23.36 2.94
N SER A 243 0.29 24.42 3.65
CA SER A 243 -0.16 24.34 5.05
C SER A 243 -1.67 24.06 5.14
N LEU A 244 -2.13 23.68 6.34
CA LEU A 244 -3.56 23.58 6.65
C LEU A 244 -4.30 24.91 6.37
N ILE A 245 -3.68 26.05 6.66
CA ILE A 245 -4.28 27.39 6.41
C ILE A 245 -4.49 27.56 4.90
N GLN A 246 -3.49 27.31 4.09
CA GLN A 246 -3.60 27.40 2.63
C GLN A 246 -4.62 26.43 2.05
N PHE A 247 -4.77 25.25 2.66
CA PHE A 247 -5.82 24.30 2.27
C PHE A 247 -7.22 24.84 2.58
N CYS A 248 -7.42 25.46 3.74
CA CYS A 248 -8.68 26.13 4.09
C CYS A 248 -9.02 27.28 3.13
N GLU A 249 -8.06 28.18 2.87
CA GLU A 249 -8.21 29.28 1.92
C GLU A 249 -8.61 28.78 0.53
N ARG A 250 -8.00 27.67 0.10
CA ARG A 250 -8.30 27.09 -1.19
C ARG A 250 -9.69 26.44 -1.24
N ILE A 251 -10.16 25.85 -0.15
CA ILE A 251 -11.55 25.38 -0.03
C ILE A 251 -12.50 26.56 -0.19
N GLU A 252 -12.26 27.68 0.51
CA GLU A 252 -13.10 28.88 0.42
C GLU A 252 -13.11 29.49 -0.99
N GLU A 253 -11.95 29.53 -1.65
CA GLU A 253 -11.84 29.97 -3.04
C GLU A 253 -12.64 29.09 -3.99
N LYS A 254 -12.46 27.78 -3.91
CA LYS A 254 -13.10 26.80 -4.79
C LYS A 254 -14.60 26.68 -4.53
N ALA A 255 -15.04 26.84 -3.27
CA ALA A 255 -16.46 26.83 -2.90
C ALA A 255 -17.28 27.93 -3.60
N LYS A 256 -16.65 29.00 -4.08
CA LYS A 256 -17.31 30.06 -4.87
C LYS A 256 -17.74 29.58 -6.26
N PHE A 257 -17.05 28.58 -6.81
CA PHE A 257 -17.25 28.10 -8.17
C PHE A 257 -17.81 26.66 -8.23
N PHE A 258 -17.61 25.87 -7.17
CA PHE A 258 -17.94 24.46 -7.12
C PHE A 258 -18.89 24.19 -5.92
N PRO A 259 -20.20 24.01 -6.16
CA PRO A 259 -21.17 23.76 -5.09
C PRO A 259 -20.83 22.53 -4.23
N GLU A 260 -20.22 21.49 -4.85
CA GLU A 260 -19.78 20.27 -4.17
C GLU A 260 -18.65 20.54 -3.16
N VAL A 261 -17.77 21.53 -3.40
CA VAL A 261 -16.72 21.94 -2.47
C VAL A 261 -17.34 22.68 -1.29
N LYS A 262 -18.35 23.51 -1.53
CA LYS A 262 -19.09 24.17 -0.46
C LYS A 262 -19.79 23.14 0.45
N ALA A 263 -20.50 22.18 -0.13
CA ALA A 263 -21.14 21.10 0.62
C ALA A 263 -20.14 20.26 1.43
N LEU A 264 -18.95 19.99 0.85
CA LEU A 264 -17.87 19.29 1.54
C LEU A 264 -17.41 20.06 2.79
N SER A 265 -17.21 21.37 2.68
CA SER A 265 -16.72 22.22 3.78
C SER A 265 -17.76 22.40 4.90
N GLU A 266 -19.04 22.34 4.59
CA GLU A 266 -20.12 22.38 5.57
C GLU A 266 -20.24 21.09 6.39
N LYS A 267 -19.81 19.96 5.81
CA LYS A 267 -19.95 18.62 6.40
C LYS A 267 -18.68 18.11 7.07
N HIS A 268 -17.51 18.45 6.56
CA HIS A 268 -16.23 17.91 6.99
C HIS A 268 -15.24 19.00 7.42
N VAL A 269 -14.54 18.76 8.52
CA VAL A 269 -13.46 19.63 8.99
C VAL A 269 -12.23 19.46 8.08
N PRO A 270 -11.61 20.55 7.56
CA PRO A 270 -10.46 20.47 6.65
C PRO A 270 -9.30 19.60 7.19
N ALA A 271 -8.97 19.71 8.47
CA ALA A 271 -7.92 18.90 9.09
C ALA A 271 -8.24 17.40 9.05
N THR A 272 -9.51 17.02 9.15
CA THR A 272 -9.94 15.61 9.04
C THR A 272 -9.77 15.10 7.61
N ILE A 273 -10.08 15.93 6.60
CA ILE A 273 -9.85 15.59 5.19
C ILE A 273 -8.36 15.35 4.95
N LEU A 274 -7.48 16.23 5.42
CA LEU A 274 -6.03 16.06 5.30
C LEU A 274 -5.53 14.82 6.03
N GLN A 275 -6.05 14.52 7.22
CA GLN A 275 -5.71 13.31 7.95
C GLN A 275 -6.09 12.04 7.17
N ASP A 276 -7.24 12.02 6.51
CA ASP A 276 -7.66 10.88 5.69
C ASP A 276 -6.78 10.76 4.43
N LEU A 277 -6.47 11.86 3.76
CA LEU A 277 -5.54 11.88 2.62
C LEU A 277 -4.12 11.41 3.01
N TYR A 278 -3.67 11.76 4.22
CA TYR A 278 -2.41 11.28 4.78
C TYR A 278 -2.42 9.77 5.00
N ARG A 279 -3.50 9.24 5.60
CA ARG A 279 -3.64 7.80 5.89
C ARG A 279 -3.60 6.93 4.64
N ILE A 280 -4.19 7.37 3.56
CA ILE A 280 -4.16 6.64 2.28
C ILE A 280 -2.90 6.94 1.45
N GLY A 281 -2.07 7.91 1.87
CA GLY A 281 -0.80 8.23 1.21
C GLY A 281 -0.90 9.18 0.02
N VAL A 282 -2.02 9.88 -0.16
CA VAL A 282 -2.15 10.96 -1.17
C VAL A 282 -1.24 12.13 -0.82
N ILE A 283 -1.15 12.44 0.47
CA ILE A 283 -0.23 13.45 0.99
C ILE A 283 0.69 12.85 2.07
N GLY A 284 1.82 13.49 2.25
CA GLY A 284 2.69 13.36 3.42
C GLY A 284 2.74 14.66 4.21
N THR A 285 3.57 14.70 5.25
CA THR A 285 3.93 15.92 5.98
C THR A 285 5.43 16.20 5.84
N ASN A 286 5.81 17.47 5.85
CA ASN A 286 7.18 17.93 5.72
C ASN A 286 7.51 18.90 6.87
N SER A 287 8.31 18.44 7.83
CA SER A 287 8.83 19.27 8.92
C SER A 287 10.37 19.35 8.81
N LYS A 288 11.08 18.42 9.42
CA LYS A 288 12.54 18.23 9.23
C LYS A 288 12.85 17.29 8.08
N TRP A 289 11.96 16.34 7.83
CA TRP A 289 11.99 15.37 6.72
C TRP A 289 10.57 15.03 6.30
N LYS A 290 10.44 14.52 5.07
CA LYS A 290 9.14 14.09 4.53
C LYS A 290 8.69 12.79 5.18
N ARG A 291 7.52 12.83 5.79
CA ARG A 291 6.87 11.70 6.47
C ARG A 291 5.64 11.27 5.67
N PHE A 292 5.43 9.97 5.57
CA PHE A 292 4.27 9.38 4.93
C PHE A 292 3.75 8.21 5.77
N TYR A 293 2.45 8.05 5.81
CA TYR A 293 1.81 6.95 6.52
C TYR A 293 2.34 5.57 6.07
N PHE A 294 2.46 5.36 4.76
CA PHE A 294 2.97 4.10 4.19
C PHE A 294 4.46 3.85 4.46
N LYS A 295 5.20 4.84 4.94
CA LYS A 295 6.59 4.72 5.39
C LYS A 295 6.71 4.41 6.89
N GLY A 296 5.60 4.08 7.56
CA GLY A 296 5.57 3.70 8.95
C GLY A 296 5.34 4.86 9.94
N ASP A 297 5.01 6.06 9.44
CA ASP A 297 4.66 7.22 10.26
C ASP A 297 3.13 7.32 10.40
N PRO A 298 2.51 6.79 11.49
CA PRO A 298 1.05 6.73 11.60
C PRO A 298 0.43 8.08 11.98
N ASP A 299 1.20 9.00 12.55
CA ASP A 299 0.68 10.21 13.16
C ASP A 299 0.73 11.38 12.17
N PHE A 300 -0.46 11.90 11.85
CA PHE A 300 -0.60 13.12 11.08
C PHE A 300 -0.36 14.34 11.97
N ASP A 301 0.59 15.19 11.57
CA ASP A 301 0.86 16.48 12.22
C ASP A 301 0.18 17.61 11.43
N PRO A 302 -0.93 18.16 11.92
CA PRO A 302 -1.64 19.23 11.22
C PRO A 302 -0.91 20.59 11.23
N THR A 303 0.16 20.73 12.02
CA THR A 303 0.98 21.95 12.07
C THR A 303 2.13 21.92 11.05
N ALA A 304 2.47 20.76 10.53
CA ALA A 304 3.48 20.60 9.49
C ALA A 304 2.90 20.94 8.11
N GLU A 305 3.76 21.32 7.17
CA GLU A 305 3.37 21.45 5.78
C GLU A 305 2.99 20.08 5.22
N CYS A 306 1.85 20.02 4.52
CA CYS A 306 1.45 18.88 3.73
C CYS A 306 2.22 18.86 2.41
N VAL A 307 2.57 17.68 1.93
CA VAL A 307 3.24 17.50 0.63
C VAL A 307 2.48 16.47 -0.20
N ILE A 308 2.07 16.83 -1.41
CA ILE A 308 1.46 15.88 -2.35
C ILE A 308 2.49 14.85 -2.75
N HIS A 309 2.14 13.55 -2.62
CA HIS A 309 3.05 12.49 -3.02
C HIS A 309 3.41 12.61 -4.49
N TYR A 310 4.68 12.41 -4.78
CA TYR A 310 5.29 12.69 -6.08
C TYR A 310 4.53 12.11 -7.29
N PRO A 311 4.08 10.84 -7.29
CA PRO A 311 3.34 10.27 -8.42
C PRO A 311 2.05 11.00 -8.76
N LEU A 312 1.38 11.62 -7.79
CA LEU A 312 0.08 12.29 -7.98
C LEU A 312 0.20 13.74 -8.48
N ARG A 313 1.39 14.33 -8.39
CA ARG A 313 1.59 15.75 -8.77
C ARG A 313 1.16 16.04 -10.20
N ARG A 314 1.45 15.12 -11.13
CA ARG A 314 1.11 15.33 -12.55
C ARG A 314 -0.41 15.27 -12.79
N PHE A 315 -1.13 14.44 -12.04
CA PHE A 315 -2.60 14.38 -12.10
C PHE A 315 -3.23 15.69 -11.59
N PHE A 316 -2.75 16.19 -10.45
CA PHE A 316 -3.26 17.44 -9.88
C PHE A 316 -2.72 18.71 -10.55
N SER A 317 -1.90 18.60 -11.60
CA SER A 317 -1.26 19.74 -12.27
C SER A 317 -0.47 20.61 -11.29
N VAL A 318 0.30 19.97 -10.43
CA VAL A 318 1.10 20.59 -9.37
C VAL A 318 2.58 20.47 -9.75
N ASN A 319 3.33 21.55 -9.58
CA ASN A 319 4.77 21.62 -9.87
C ASN A 319 5.61 21.44 -8.61
#